data_22cd91a54e4990be8e9acfd916c94639
#
_entry.id   22cd91a54e4990be8e9acfd916c94639
#
_cell.length_a   1.000
_cell.length_b   1.000
_cell.length_c   1.000
_cell.angle_alpha   90.00
_cell.angle_beta   90.00
_cell.angle_gamma   90.00
#
_symmetry.space_group_name_H-M   'P 1'
#
loop_
_entity.id
_entity.type
_entity.pdbx_description
1 polymer ?
#
loop_
_entity_poly.entity_id
_entity_poly.type
_entity_poly.pdbx_seq_one_letter_code
_entity_poly.pdbx_strand_id
1 'polypeptide(L)'
;FRELADEGKAVILITHDIDLAFHMADRIAVFYAGTTVEMAEAEDFRQGEHALRHPYSKALWRALPQNGFEPISGFQPYAKYLPKGCLFSPRCPYKTEKCEEKIPMREVRGGYVRCIHAD
;
A
#
# COMPACT_ATOMS: atom_id res chain seq x y z
N PHE A 1 -13.42 16.87 7.65
CA PHE A 1 -12.79 15.72 8.34
C PHE A 1 -11.53 16.11 9.12
N ARG A 2 -10.71 16.96 8.57
CA ARG A 2 -9.49 17.41 9.25
C ARG A 2 -9.82 18.17 10.53
N GLU A 3 -10.85 18.99 10.50
CA GLU A 3 -11.30 19.74 11.69
C GLU A 3 -11.70 18.82 12.83
N LEU A 4 -12.40 17.71 12.53
CA LEU A 4 -12.79 16.73 13.54
C LEU A 4 -11.57 16.08 14.19
N ALA A 5 -10.53 15.75 13.40
CA ALA A 5 -9.31 15.19 13.92
C ALA A 5 -8.56 16.19 14.81
N ASP A 6 -8.52 17.45 14.40
CA ASP A 6 -7.87 18.51 15.18
C ASP A 6 -8.58 18.79 16.51
N GLU A 7 -9.88 18.45 16.61
CA GLU A 7 -10.65 18.51 17.87
C GLU A 7 -10.39 17.30 18.79
N GLY A 8 -9.49 16.40 18.42
CA GLY A 8 -9.15 15.22 19.20
C GLY A 8 -9.97 13.98 18.91
N LYS A 9 -10.74 13.98 17.83
CA LYS A 9 -11.54 12.82 17.42
C LYS A 9 -10.74 11.90 16.52
N ALA A 10 -10.98 10.59 16.62
CA ALA A 10 -10.43 9.61 15.68
C ALA A 10 -11.30 9.59 14.43
N VAL A 11 -10.67 9.76 13.24
CA VAL A 11 -11.37 9.77 11.96
C VAL A 11 -10.75 8.74 11.04
N ILE A 12 -11.59 7.87 10.46
CA ILE A 12 -11.16 6.91 9.44
C ILE A 12 -11.83 7.28 8.13
N LEU A 13 -11.02 7.52 7.10
CA LEU A 13 -11.48 7.84 5.75
C LEU A 13 -11.11 6.70 4.82
N ILE A 14 -12.11 6.14 4.13
CA ILE A 14 -11.90 5.11 3.10
C ILE A 14 -12.10 5.76 1.75
N THR A 15 -11.08 5.74 0.92
CA THR A 15 -11.11 6.40 -0.38
C THR A 15 -10.21 5.71 -1.39
N HIS A 16 -10.54 5.83 -2.67
CA HIS A 16 -9.65 5.47 -3.77
C HIS A 16 -8.93 6.69 -4.34
N ASP A 17 -9.18 7.86 -3.79
CA ASP A 17 -8.47 9.09 -4.17
C ASP A 17 -7.19 9.21 -3.35
N ILE A 18 -6.09 8.84 -3.97
CA ILE A 18 -4.78 8.77 -3.32
C ILE A 18 -4.27 10.16 -2.93
N ASP A 19 -4.46 11.16 -3.80
CA ASP A 19 -4.06 12.53 -3.50
C ASP A 19 -4.79 13.08 -2.29
N LEU A 20 -6.10 12.81 -2.20
CA LEU A 20 -6.89 13.23 -1.05
C LEU A 20 -6.34 12.60 0.24
N ALA A 21 -6.04 11.30 0.20
CA ALA A 21 -5.48 10.60 1.36
C ALA A 21 -4.14 11.21 1.78
N PHE A 22 -3.26 11.54 0.84
CA PHE A 22 -1.95 12.14 1.13
C PHE A 22 -2.06 13.50 1.83
N HIS A 23 -3.10 14.27 1.50
CA HIS A 23 -3.27 15.61 2.05
C HIS A 23 -4.04 15.63 3.37
N MET A 24 -4.90 14.65 3.63
CA MET A 24 -5.79 14.66 4.78
C MET A 24 -5.35 13.72 5.91
N ALA A 25 -4.70 12.62 5.59
CA ALA A 25 -4.40 11.59 6.57
C ALA A 25 -3.09 11.84 7.32
N ASP A 26 -3.02 11.35 8.55
CA ASP A 26 -1.79 11.25 9.32
C ASP A 26 -1.10 9.92 9.03
N ARG A 27 -1.91 8.86 8.90
CA ARG A 27 -1.44 7.50 8.58
C ARG A 27 -2.28 6.94 7.45
N ILE A 28 -1.65 6.14 6.60
CA ILE A 28 -2.30 5.54 5.43
C ILE A 28 -2.12 4.03 5.47
N ALA A 29 -3.22 3.30 5.29
CA ALA A 29 -3.21 1.86 5.09
C ALA A 29 -3.55 1.57 3.63
N VAL A 30 -2.69 0.82 2.96
CA VAL A 30 -2.87 0.44 1.56
C VAL A 30 -3.50 -0.95 1.50
N PHE A 31 -4.64 -1.07 0.83
CA PHE A 31 -5.34 -2.34 0.65
C PHE A 31 -5.14 -2.85 -0.77
N TYR A 32 -4.97 -4.16 -0.87
CA TYR A 32 -4.96 -4.87 -2.15
C TYR A 32 -5.76 -6.16 -2.03
N ALA A 33 -6.74 -6.33 -2.91
CA ALA A 33 -7.61 -7.51 -2.93
C ALA A 33 -8.23 -7.82 -1.54
N GLY A 34 -8.62 -6.79 -0.80
CA GLY A 34 -9.27 -6.94 0.50
C GLY A 34 -8.33 -7.13 1.68
N THR A 35 -7.02 -7.04 1.47
CA THR A 35 -6.01 -7.24 2.51
C THR A 35 -5.14 -6.00 2.63
N THR A 36 -4.83 -5.60 3.86
CA THR A 36 -3.86 -4.53 4.10
C THR A 36 -2.45 -5.03 3.76
N VAL A 37 -1.78 -4.36 2.84
CA VAL A 37 -0.43 -4.74 2.43
C VAL A 37 0.65 -3.83 3.01
N GLU A 38 0.30 -2.59 3.32
CA GLU A 38 1.23 -1.66 3.97
C GLU A 38 0.45 -0.67 4.83
N MET A 39 1.06 -0.25 5.95
CA MET A 39 0.54 0.83 6.78
C MET A 39 1.72 1.72 7.17
N ALA A 40 1.64 3.00 6.87
CA ALA A 40 2.74 3.93 7.08
C ALA A 40 2.24 5.33 7.39
N GLU A 41 3.14 6.19 7.87
CA GLU A 41 2.85 7.60 8.00
C GLU A 41 2.63 8.21 6.62
N ALA A 42 1.69 9.15 6.53
CA ALA A 42 1.42 9.85 5.26
C ALA A 42 2.67 10.55 4.72
N GLU A 43 3.56 10.98 5.61
CA GLU A 43 4.83 11.59 5.23
C GLU A 43 5.70 10.69 4.36
N ASP A 44 5.70 9.36 4.61
CA ASP A 44 6.44 8.41 3.79
C ASP A 44 5.98 8.44 2.33
N PHE A 45 4.68 8.60 2.11
CA PHE A 45 4.11 8.69 0.76
C PHE A 45 4.49 10.02 0.08
N ARG A 46 4.69 11.08 0.86
CA ARG A 46 5.12 12.37 0.33
C ARG A 46 6.60 12.41 -0.03
N GLN A 47 7.42 11.63 0.67
CA GLN A 47 8.87 11.58 0.42
C GLN A 47 9.21 10.90 -0.90
N GLY A 48 8.38 9.99 -1.36
CA GLY A 48 8.58 9.31 -2.63
C GLY A 48 8.58 7.80 -2.53
N GLU A 49 8.73 7.16 -3.67
CA GLU A 49 8.68 5.70 -3.78
C GLU A 49 9.67 4.98 -2.86
N HIS A 50 10.84 5.53 -2.69
CA HIS A 50 11.91 4.91 -1.89
C HIS A 50 11.56 4.77 -0.42
N ALA A 51 10.64 5.58 0.10
CA ALA A 51 10.19 5.52 1.49
C ALA A 51 9.11 4.47 1.70
N LEU A 52 8.50 3.98 0.64
CA LEU A 52 7.48 2.93 0.70
C LEU A 52 8.11 1.55 0.75
N ARG A 53 7.35 0.56 1.21
CA ARG A 53 7.89 -0.77 1.53
C ARG A 53 7.37 -1.86 0.61
N HIS A 54 6.05 -1.88 0.38
CA HIS A 54 5.44 -2.92 -0.45
C HIS A 54 5.55 -2.59 -1.94
N PRO A 55 5.88 -3.57 -2.80
CA PRO A 55 5.95 -3.32 -4.24
C PRO A 55 4.67 -2.71 -4.83
N TYR A 56 3.50 -3.10 -4.32
CA TYR A 56 2.24 -2.53 -4.78
C TYR A 56 2.13 -1.04 -4.42
N SER A 57 2.52 -0.66 -3.19
CA SER A 57 2.51 0.74 -2.77
C SER A 57 3.43 1.59 -3.65
N LYS A 58 4.60 1.07 -3.99
CA LYS A 58 5.53 1.73 -4.89
C LYS A 58 4.94 1.89 -6.30
N ALA A 59 4.30 0.83 -6.80
CA ALA A 59 3.65 0.87 -8.11
C ALA A 59 2.48 1.87 -8.12
N LEU A 60 1.73 1.93 -7.02
CA LEU A 60 0.63 2.86 -6.86
C LEU A 60 1.11 4.31 -6.89
N TRP A 61 2.23 4.58 -6.23
CA TRP A 61 2.88 5.89 -6.22
C TRP A 61 3.28 6.30 -7.65
N ARG A 62 3.92 5.37 -8.41
CA ARG A 62 4.34 5.63 -9.79
C ARG A 62 3.16 5.83 -10.75
N ALA A 63 1.99 5.28 -10.42
CA ALA A 63 0.80 5.39 -11.26
C ALA A 63 0.13 6.77 -11.15
N LEU A 64 0.48 7.58 -10.17
CA LEU A 64 -0.08 8.92 -10.02
C LEU A 64 0.38 9.82 -11.17
N PRO A 65 -0.51 10.70 -11.70
CA PRO A 65 -0.16 11.58 -12.82
C PRO A 65 1.09 12.45 -12.58
N GLN A 66 1.25 12.97 -11.37
CA GLN A 66 2.38 13.82 -11.02
C GLN A 66 3.70 13.05 -10.86
N ASN A 67 3.64 11.72 -10.79
CA ASN A 67 4.80 10.87 -10.54
C ASN A 67 5.18 10.00 -11.75
N GLY A 68 4.74 10.38 -12.95
CA GLY A 68 5.09 9.69 -14.17
C GLY A 68 3.96 8.91 -14.83
N PHE A 69 2.85 8.76 -14.13
CA PHE A 69 1.65 8.08 -14.64
C PHE A 69 1.95 6.69 -15.23
N GLU A 70 2.78 5.91 -14.55
CA GLU A 70 3.18 4.58 -14.98
C GLU A 70 2.13 3.54 -14.56
N PRO A 71 1.46 2.85 -15.50
CA PRO A 71 0.42 1.89 -15.14
C PRO A 71 0.97 0.65 -14.46
N ILE A 72 0.15 0.04 -13.60
CA ILE A 72 0.51 -1.20 -12.92
C ILE A 72 0.19 -2.37 -13.86
N SER A 73 1.20 -3.22 -14.13
CA SER A 73 1.05 -4.38 -15.01
C SER A 73 0.15 -5.44 -14.41
N GLY A 74 -0.50 -6.23 -15.27
CA GLY A 74 -1.32 -7.36 -14.87
C GLY A 74 -2.72 -6.96 -14.43
N PHE A 75 -3.43 -7.89 -13.80
CA PHE A 75 -4.82 -7.71 -13.38
C PHE A 75 -4.97 -8.00 -11.90
N GLN A 76 -5.88 -7.28 -11.24
CA GLN A 76 -6.26 -7.58 -9.87
C GLN A 76 -6.97 -8.94 -9.84
N PRO A 77 -6.60 -9.84 -8.91
CA PRO A 77 -7.23 -11.16 -8.84
C PRO A 77 -8.70 -11.06 -8.43
N TYR A 78 -9.52 -11.94 -8.98
CA TYR A 78 -10.91 -12.08 -8.55
C TYR A 78 -10.93 -12.74 -7.16
N ALA A 79 -11.90 -12.36 -6.33
CA ALA A 79 -12.07 -12.93 -4.99
C ALA A 79 -12.16 -14.47 -5.01
N LYS A 80 -12.66 -15.03 -6.09
CA LYS A 80 -12.82 -16.48 -6.27
C LYS A 80 -11.50 -17.19 -6.57
N TYR A 81 -10.49 -16.48 -7.10
CA TYR A 81 -9.23 -17.05 -7.57
C TYR A 81 -8.03 -16.36 -6.94
N LEU A 82 -8.09 -16.08 -5.64
CA LEU A 82 -6.97 -15.45 -4.95
C LEU A 82 -5.76 -16.36 -4.92
N PRO A 83 -4.55 -15.84 -5.19
CA PRO A 83 -3.33 -16.62 -5.08
C PRO A 83 -3.05 -16.97 -3.62
N LYS A 84 -2.22 -17.98 -3.42
CA LYS A 84 -1.73 -18.32 -2.09
C LYS A 84 -0.67 -17.30 -1.67
N GLY A 85 -0.60 -17.02 -0.36
CA GLY A 85 0.39 -16.11 0.19
C GLY A 85 0.14 -14.67 -0.22
N CYS A 86 1.14 -14.03 -0.82
CA CYS A 86 1.04 -12.63 -1.23
C CYS A 86 0.07 -12.46 -2.41
N LEU A 87 -1.00 -11.69 -2.19
CA LEU A 87 -2.03 -11.49 -3.21
C LEU A 87 -1.52 -10.70 -4.43
N PHE A 88 -0.48 -9.90 -4.26
CA PHE A 88 0.12 -9.13 -5.34
C PHE A 88 1.15 -9.93 -6.15
N SER A 89 1.55 -11.11 -5.69
CA SER A 89 2.64 -11.88 -6.29
C SER A 89 2.52 -12.10 -7.81
N PRO A 90 1.32 -12.33 -8.39
CA PRO A 90 1.22 -12.50 -9.85
C PRO A 90 1.62 -11.27 -10.66
N ARG A 91 1.64 -10.09 -10.03
CA ARG A 91 1.97 -8.81 -10.66
C ARG A 91 3.30 -8.22 -10.17
N CYS A 92 3.91 -8.87 -9.17
CA CYS A 92 5.10 -8.34 -8.51
C CYS A 92 6.37 -8.70 -9.28
N PRO A 93 7.20 -7.71 -9.65
CA PRO A 93 8.47 -7.97 -10.35
C PRO A 93 9.51 -8.65 -9.46
N TYR A 94 9.30 -8.65 -8.13
CA TYR A 94 10.23 -9.25 -7.16
C TYR A 94 9.75 -10.59 -6.62
N LYS A 95 8.75 -11.21 -7.25
CA LYS A 95 8.16 -12.46 -6.80
C LYS A 95 9.20 -13.57 -6.69
N THR A 96 9.14 -14.33 -5.56
CA THR A 96 9.88 -15.57 -5.37
C THR A 96 8.92 -16.65 -4.89
N GLU A 97 9.39 -17.91 -4.82
CA GLU A 97 8.57 -19.02 -4.33
C GLU A 97 8.04 -18.78 -2.91
N LYS A 98 8.82 -18.09 -2.08
CA LYS A 98 8.43 -17.76 -0.71
C LYS A 98 7.21 -16.85 -0.64
N CYS A 99 6.92 -16.10 -1.69
CA CYS A 99 5.73 -15.27 -1.77
C CYS A 99 4.43 -16.08 -1.85
N GLU A 100 4.51 -17.38 -2.11
CA GLU A 100 3.35 -18.27 -2.12
C GLU A 100 2.99 -18.79 -0.73
N GLU A 101 3.82 -18.52 0.27
CA GLU A 101 3.55 -18.85 1.67
C GLU A 101 2.76 -17.71 2.33
N LYS A 102 2.14 -18.02 3.48
CA LYS A 102 1.44 -17.01 4.26
C LYS A 102 2.42 -15.93 4.73
N ILE A 103 2.14 -14.68 4.39
CA ILE A 103 3.02 -13.56 4.71
C ILE A 103 2.39 -12.70 5.81
N PRO A 104 2.99 -12.67 7.01
CA PRO A 104 2.48 -11.84 8.08
C PRO A 104 2.87 -10.38 7.90
N MET A 105 2.13 -9.51 8.56
CA MET A 105 2.50 -8.11 8.70
C MET A 105 3.76 -8.02 9.58
N ARG A 106 4.73 -7.20 9.19
CA ARG A 106 5.93 -6.97 10.00
C ARG A 106 6.31 -5.50 9.97
N GLU A 107 7.01 -5.06 10.99
CA GLU A 107 7.46 -3.68 11.08
C GLU A 107 8.75 -3.47 10.28
N VAL A 108 8.75 -2.45 9.43
CA VAL A 108 9.92 -2.05 8.64
C VAL A 108 9.99 -0.53 8.63
N ARG A 109 11.09 0.01 9.12
CA ARG A 109 11.36 1.47 9.15
C ARG A 109 10.20 2.30 9.71
N GLY A 110 9.58 1.82 10.79
CA GLY A 110 8.50 2.54 11.48
C GLY A 110 7.12 2.38 10.87
N GLY A 111 6.99 1.64 9.78
CA GLY A 111 5.71 1.27 9.18
C GLY A 111 5.51 -0.24 9.23
N TYR A 112 4.39 -0.69 8.70
CA TYR A 112 4.06 -2.12 8.67
C TYR A 112 3.85 -2.56 7.22
N VAL A 113 4.36 -3.75 6.87
CA VAL A 113 4.29 -4.25 5.50
C VAL A 113 4.09 -5.76 5.48
N ARG A 114 3.32 -6.21 4.51
CA ARG A 114 3.06 -7.64 4.26
C ARG A 114 3.84 -8.06 3.03
N CYS A 115 5.16 -8.05 3.14
CA CYS A 115 6.08 -8.44 2.06
C CYS A 115 7.38 -8.96 2.65
N ILE A 116 7.83 -10.13 2.19
CA ILE A 116 9.08 -10.74 2.68
C ILE A 116 10.33 -10.06 2.14
N HIS A 117 10.21 -9.29 1.06
CA HIS A 117 11.33 -8.62 0.40
C HIS A 117 11.51 -7.16 0.83
N ALA A 118 10.56 -6.61 1.57
CA ALA A 118 10.63 -5.21 2.01
C ALA A 118 11.71 -5.03 3.06
N ASP A 119 12.49 -3.95 2.94
CA ASP A 119 13.57 -3.59 3.85
C ASP A 119 13.61 -2.07 4.14
#